data_205671bd5ca4f21fccfa90efd4b77d3e
#
_entry.id   205671bd5ca4f21fccfa90efd4b77d3e
#
_cell.length_a   1.000
_cell.length_b   1.000
_cell.length_c   1.000
_cell.angle_alpha   90.00
_cell.angle_beta   90.00
_cell.angle_gamma   90.00
#
_symmetry.space_group_name_H-M   'P 1'
#
loop_
_entity.id
_entity.type
_entity.pdbx_description
1 polymer ?
#
loop_
_entity_poly.entity_id
_entity_poly.type
_entity_poly.pdbx_seq_one_letter_code
_entity_poly.pdbx_strand_id
1 'polypeptide(L)'
;YQSFFEQMPDSKLNFLIYNTRRPAFWNFQSYNLIKRSGCLVETKNSLSNSNLKKIILNGKFQMEAKISDLFSRESFFKSFFSIDGISFWSTFKEFFQEYFRKRALKFIEEVELTKKLMEKYDFSSILILSEVGSNERIVLQLANQKQIPVCLVQHGINYNTKESHDMNVAKGALPIRSDHYLCWGRISEEYPKSMGIKSEKVHSIGSAIFDDVRFDEQNCSKKDYVLLATGSPTKEHASDLTVEIIEKNMDAVKKICQVVIKHNK
;
A
#
# COMPACT_ATOMS: atom_id res chain seq x y z
N TYR A 1 -16.12 -4.20 0.52
CA TYR A 1 -15.95 -4.58 -0.90
C TYR A 1 -16.91 -5.69 -1.36
N GLN A 2 -17.84 -6.16 -0.49
CA GLN A 2 -18.75 -7.25 -0.85
C GLN A 2 -19.65 -6.82 -2.01
N SER A 3 -20.30 -5.66 -1.91
CA SER A 3 -21.16 -5.07 -2.95
C SER A 3 -20.48 -4.94 -4.30
N PHE A 4 -19.19 -4.59 -4.32
CA PHE A 4 -18.39 -4.53 -5.54
C PHE A 4 -18.30 -5.89 -6.26
N PHE A 5 -17.99 -6.96 -5.52
CA PHE A 5 -17.92 -8.31 -6.10
C PHE A 5 -19.29 -8.87 -6.49
N GLU A 6 -20.36 -8.49 -5.80
CA GLU A 6 -21.73 -8.90 -6.11
C GLU A 6 -22.24 -8.28 -7.42
N GLN A 7 -21.78 -7.08 -7.76
CA GLN A 7 -22.14 -6.38 -9.00
C GLN A 7 -21.26 -6.76 -10.21
N MET A 8 -20.13 -7.42 -10.01
CA MET A 8 -19.22 -7.80 -11.09
C MET A 8 -19.83 -8.68 -12.19
N PRO A 9 -20.68 -9.70 -11.88
CA PRO A 9 -21.26 -10.56 -12.92
C PRO A 9 -22.07 -9.81 -13.97
N ASP A 10 -22.67 -8.68 -13.59
CA ASP A 10 -23.47 -7.84 -14.48
C ASP A 10 -22.61 -6.85 -15.29
N SER A 11 -21.33 -6.74 -14.94
CA SER A 11 -20.40 -5.91 -15.66
C SER A 11 -19.82 -6.66 -16.87
N LYS A 12 -19.56 -5.92 -17.97
CA LYS A 12 -18.87 -6.48 -19.14
C LYS A 12 -17.34 -6.52 -18.95
N LEU A 13 -16.86 -6.27 -17.72
CA LEU A 13 -15.45 -6.17 -17.40
C LEU A 13 -14.94 -7.50 -16.82
N ASN A 14 -13.75 -7.90 -17.23
CA ASN A 14 -13.04 -9.01 -16.63
C ASN A 14 -12.07 -8.47 -15.56
N PHE A 15 -12.21 -8.94 -14.33
CA PHE A 15 -11.34 -8.54 -13.23
C PHE A 15 -10.34 -9.64 -12.90
N LEU A 16 -9.12 -9.22 -12.58
CA LEU A 16 -8.07 -10.10 -12.09
C LEU A 16 -7.50 -9.54 -10.79
N ILE A 17 -7.45 -10.37 -9.75
CA ILE A 17 -6.77 -10.08 -8.49
C ILE A 17 -5.39 -10.72 -8.53
N TYR A 18 -4.35 -9.91 -8.45
CA TYR A 18 -2.98 -10.35 -8.21
C TYR A 18 -2.56 -9.98 -6.80
N ASN A 19 -2.47 -10.97 -5.92
CA ASN A 19 -2.15 -10.72 -4.53
C ASN A 19 -0.83 -11.40 -4.15
N THR A 20 0.13 -10.60 -3.72
CA THR A 20 1.47 -11.05 -3.36
C THR A 20 1.72 -11.13 -1.86
N ARG A 21 0.90 -10.46 -1.04
CA ARG A 21 1.12 -10.32 0.41
C ARG A 21 0.11 -11.04 1.27
N ARG A 22 -1.15 -11.08 0.82
CA ARG A 22 -2.27 -11.70 1.54
C ARG A 22 -3.03 -12.61 0.59
N PRO A 23 -3.71 -13.65 1.09
CA PRO A 23 -4.58 -14.44 0.22
C PRO A 23 -5.71 -13.57 -0.34
N ALA A 24 -6.16 -13.86 -1.55
CA ALA A 24 -7.30 -13.17 -2.16
C ALA A 24 -8.61 -13.47 -1.39
N PHE A 25 -8.68 -14.59 -0.73
CA PHE A 25 -9.80 -15.01 0.12
C PHE A 25 -9.25 -15.64 1.41
N TRP A 26 -9.94 -15.43 2.53
CA TRP A 26 -9.50 -15.85 3.88
C TRP A 26 -10.51 -16.76 4.58
N ASN A 27 -11.68 -16.95 4.00
CA ASN A 27 -12.69 -17.90 4.47
C ASN A 27 -13.55 -18.38 3.31
N PHE A 28 -14.44 -19.34 3.57
CA PHE A 28 -15.32 -19.93 2.56
C PHE A 28 -16.31 -18.92 1.96
N GLN A 29 -16.75 -17.96 2.72
CA GLN A 29 -17.66 -16.91 2.24
C GLN A 29 -16.95 -16.02 1.20
N SER A 30 -15.75 -15.52 1.50
CA SER A 30 -14.97 -14.71 0.57
C SER A 30 -14.54 -15.51 -0.68
N TYR A 31 -14.23 -16.80 -0.53
CA TYR A 31 -13.98 -17.69 -1.67
C TYR A 31 -15.20 -17.78 -2.61
N ASN A 32 -16.38 -18.06 -2.05
CA ASN A 32 -17.61 -18.17 -2.83
C ASN A 32 -17.97 -16.84 -3.52
N LEU A 33 -17.78 -15.72 -2.84
CA LEU A 33 -18.01 -14.39 -3.39
C LEU A 33 -17.15 -14.14 -4.63
N ILE A 34 -15.85 -14.34 -4.51
CA ILE A 34 -14.90 -14.16 -5.62
C ILE A 34 -15.20 -15.15 -6.76
N LYS A 35 -15.52 -16.40 -6.44
CA LYS A 35 -15.88 -17.39 -7.45
C LYS A 35 -17.14 -17.00 -8.22
N ARG A 36 -18.17 -16.50 -7.53
CA ARG A 36 -19.43 -16.07 -8.16
C ARG A 36 -19.26 -14.80 -8.98
N SER A 37 -18.35 -13.90 -8.59
CA SER A 37 -18.06 -12.67 -9.33
C SER A 37 -17.38 -12.90 -10.69
N GLY A 38 -16.92 -14.12 -10.99
CA GLY A 38 -16.14 -14.39 -12.19
C GLY A 38 -14.73 -13.82 -12.17
N CYS A 39 -14.30 -13.24 -11.05
CA CYS A 39 -12.99 -12.63 -10.91
C CYS A 39 -11.88 -13.68 -10.96
N LEU A 40 -10.88 -13.45 -11.81
CA LEU A 40 -9.69 -14.29 -11.86
C LEU A 40 -8.77 -13.98 -10.67
N VAL A 41 -8.11 -15.00 -10.14
CA VAL A 41 -7.14 -14.83 -9.05
C VAL A 41 -5.81 -15.45 -9.48
N GLU A 42 -4.79 -14.61 -9.51
CA GLU A 42 -3.42 -15.04 -9.75
C GLU A 42 -2.56 -14.90 -8.50
N THR A 43 -1.68 -15.88 -8.34
CA THR A 43 -0.72 -15.94 -7.23
C THR A 43 0.69 -16.13 -7.78
N LYS A 44 1.69 -15.96 -6.95
CA LYS A 44 3.08 -16.30 -7.32
C LYS A 44 3.21 -17.74 -7.81
N ASN A 45 2.50 -18.66 -7.17
CA ASN A 45 2.56 -20.09 -7.50
C ASN A 45 1.90 -20.41 -8.85
N SER A 46 0.77 -19.77 -9.17
CA SER A 46 0.07 -19.99 -10.44
C SER A 46 0.84 -19.43 -11.65
N LEU A 47 1.66 -18.42 -11.46
CA LEU A 47 2.53 -17.84 -12.47
C LEU A 47 3.85 -18.60 -12.63
N SER A 48 4.28 -19.32 -11.60
CA SER A 48 5.60 -19.95 -11.56
C SER A 48 5.64 -21.24 -12.36
N ASN A 49 6.65 -21.34 -13.23
CA ASN A 49 6.98 -22.57 -13.96
C ASN A 49 8.51 -22.79 -13.97
N SER A 50 8.96 -23.93 -14.52
CA SER A 50 10.38 -24.28 -14.54
C SER A 50 11.25 -23.28 -15.31
N ASN A 51 10.73 -22.72 -16.41
CA ASN A 51 11.45 -21.71 -17.18
C ASN A 51 11.59 -20.40 -16.42
N LEU A 52 10.51 -19.90 -15.82
CA LEU A 52 10.53 -18.68 -15.00
C LEU A 52 11.47 -18.83 -13.78
N LYS A 53 11.49 -19.99 -13.14
CA LYS A 53 12.45 -20.27 -12.06
C LYS A 53 13.89 -20.16 -12.50
N LYS A 54 14.23 -20.65 -13.72
CA LYS A 54 15.58 -20.49 -14.28
C LYS A 54 15.93 -19.03 -14.56
N ILE A 55 15.00 -18.25 -15.12
CA ILE A 55 15.18 -16.81 -15.38
C ILE A 55 15.44 -16.08 -14.06
N ILE A 56 14.62 -16.32 -13.04
CA ILE A 56 14.77 -15.72 -11.71
C ILE A 56 16.12 -16.08 -11.10
N LEU A 57 16.53 -17.35 -11.17
CA LEU A 57 17.82 -17.81 -10.63
C LEU A 57 18.99 -17.11 -11.31
N ASN A 58 18.98 -17.05 -12.65
CA ASN A 58 20.00 -16.34 -13.42
C ASN A 58 20.04 -14.83 -13.07
N GLY A 59 18.87 -14.18 -12.99
CA GLY A 59 18.77 -12.78 -12.57
C GLY A 59 19.30 -12.53 -11.17
N LYS A 60 19.04 -13.43 -10.22
CA LYS A 60 19.60 -13.37 -8.86
C LYS A 60 21.11 -13.52 -8.88
N PHE A 61 21.64 -14.45 -9.67
CA PHE A 61 23.09 -14.64 -9.82
C PHE A 61 23.79 -13.38 -10.37
N GLN A 62 23.22 -12.79 -11.43
CA GLN A 62 23.75 -11.55 -12.00
C GLN A 62 23.67 -10.37 -11.01
N MET A 63 22.60 -10.30 -10.22
CA MET A 63 22.41 -9.28 -9.19
C MET A 63 23.44 -9.43 -8.07
N GLU A 64 23.76 -10.66 -7.64
CA GLU A 64 24.80 -10.92 -6.64
C GLU A 64 26.16 -10.39 -7.08
N ALA A 65 26.54 -10.58 -8.33
CA ALA A 65 27.81 -10.04 -8.86
C ALA A 65 27.82 -8.50 -8.80
N LYS A 66 26.71 -7.85 -9.16
CA LYS A 66 26.58 -6.37 -9.09
C LYS A 66 26.59 -5.86 -7.65
N ILE A 67 25.97 -6.58 -6.72
CA ILE A 67 25.98 -6.25 -5.29
C ILE A 67 27.40 -6.35 -4.74
N SER A 68 28.14 -7.40 -5.10
CA SER A 68 29.53 -7.57 -4.69
C SER A 68 30.43 -6.46 -5.23
N ASP A 69 30.29 -6.08 -6.51
CA ASP A 69 31.02 -4.94 -7.09
C ASP A 69 30.65 -3.63 -6.37
N LEU A 70 29.36 -3.38 -6.13
CA LEU A 70 28.91 -2.18 -5.42
C LEU A 70 29.58 -2.07 -4.04
N PHE A 71 29.54 -3.14 -3.26
CA PHE A 71 30.08 -3.13 -1.90
C PHE A 71 31.60 -3.23 -1.79
N SER A 72 32.30 -3.50 -2.90
CA SER A 72 33.76 -3.35 -2.97
C SER A 72 34.23 -1.90 -2.88
N ARG A 73 33.32 -0.93 -3.15
CA ARG A 73 33.60 0.51 -3.13
C ARG A 73 33.57 1.11 -1.71
N GLU A 74 34.41 0.59 -0.85
CA GLU A 74 34.45 0.93 0.59
C GLU A 74 34.56 2.43 0.87
N SER A 75 35.40 3.16 0.11
CA SER A 75 35.59 4.61 0.28
C SER A 75 34.32 5.42 0.04
N PHE A 76 33.52 5.02 -0.97
CA PHE A 76 32.21 5.62 -1.24
C PHE A 76 31.29 5.49 -0.04
N PHE A 77 31.15 4.28 0.53
CA PHE A 77 30.25 4.05 1.66
C PHE A 77 30.73 4.75 2.93
N LYS A 78 32.04 4.80 3.18
CA LYS A 78 32.60 5.56 4.30
C LYS A 78 32.28 7.05 4.21
N SER A 79 32.38 7.63 3.02
CA SER A 79 32.01 9.03 2.80
C SER A 79 30.51 9.26 2.89
N PHE A 80 29.70 8.40 2.27
CA PHE A 80 28.24 8.52 2.25
C PHE A 80 27.62 8.38 3.65
N PHE A 81 28.11 7.43 4.44
CA PHE A 81 27.65 7.21 5.82
C PHE A 81 28.57 7.92 6.82
N SER A 82 28.64 9.25 6.71
CA SER A 82 29.38 10.10 7.64
C SER A 82 28.57 11.32 8.05
N ILE A 83 28.74 11.75 9.29
CA ILE A 83 28.20 12.98 9.86
C ILE A 83 29.38 13.74 10.45
N ASP A 84 29.54 15.01 10.09
CA ASP A 84 30.62 15.89 10.57
C ASP A 84 32.03 15.25 10.37
N GLY A 85 32.21 14.54 9.25
CA GLY A 85 33.50 13.90 8.93
C GLY A 85 33.75 12.56 9.63
N ILE A 86 32.85 12.14 10.53
CA ILE A 86 32.95 10.86 11.26
C ILE A 86 32.10 9.81 10.56
N SER A 87 32.75 8.77 10.01
CA SER A 87 32.05 7.67 9.36
C SER A 87 31.56 6.63 10.37
N PHE A 88 30.28 6.28 10.26
CA PHE A 88 29.66 5.17 11.02
C PHE A 88 29.48 3.92 10.14
N TRP A 89 30.04 3.89 8.95
CA TRP A 89 29.91 2.77 8.02
C TRP A 89 30.33 1.43 8.61
N SER A 90 31.43 1.37 9.34
CA SER A 90 31.94 0.14 9.95
C SER A 90 30.94 -0.53 10.90
N THR A 91 30.19 0.28 11.64
CA THR A 91 29.17 -0.21 12.59
C THR A 91 27.91 -0.71 11.88
N PHE A 92 27.56 -0.12 10.73
CA PHE A 92 26.31 -0.36 10.04
C PHE A 92 26.45 -1.32 8.84
N LYS A 93 27.66 -1.53 8.35
CA LYS A 93 28.01 -2.20 7.10
C LYS A 93 27.34 -3.58 6.96
N GLU A 94 27.55 -4.47 7.91
CA GLU A 94 27.07 -5.85 7.83
C GLU A 94 25.53 -5.91 7.73
N PHE A 95 24.85 -5.18 8.62
CA PHE A 95 23.40 -5.07 8.58
C PHE A 95 22.89 -4.51 7.26
N PHE A 96 23.50 -3.43 6.76
CA PHE A 96 23.08 -2.80 5.51
C PHE A 96 23.30 -3.72 4.31
N GLN A 97 24.45 -4.37 4.22
CA GLN A 97 24.77 -5.30 3.13
C GLN A 97 23.82 -6.48 3.10
N GLU A 98 23.54 -7.11 4.25
CA GLU A 98 22.60 -8.22 4.34
C GLU A 98 21.17 -7.78 3.96
N TYR A 99 20.70 -6.67 4.53
CA TYR A 99 19.38 -6.14 4.25
C TYR A 99 19.21 -5.78 2.77
N PHE A 100 20.20 -5.06 2.19
CA PHE A 100 20.16 -4.66 0.78
C PHE A 100 20.16 -5.89 -0.14
N ARG A 101 21.06 -6.85 0.09
CA ARG A 101 21.13 -8.09 -0.69
C ARG A 101 19.80 -8.84 -0.67
N LYS A 102 19.25 -9.08 0.50
CA LYS A 102 17.97 -9.78 0.68
C LYS A 102 16.83 -9.07 -0.09
N ARG A 103 16.77 -7.75 -0.02
CA ARG A 103 15.76 -6.95 -0.73
C ARG A 103 15.97 -6.98 -2.24
N ALA A 104 17.19 -6.77 -2.72
CA ALA A 104 17.50 -6.75 -4.15
C ALA A 104 17.18 -8.10 -4.82
N LEU A 105 17.56 -9.22 -4.20
CA LEU A 105 17.27 -10.55 -4.72
C LEU A 105 15.77 -10.88 -4.72
N LYS A 106 15.04 -10.39 -3.72
CA LYS A 106 13.59 -10.50 -3.70
C LYS A 106 12.94 -9.71 -4.83
N PHE A 107 13.43 -8.50 -5.13
CA PHE A 107 12.91 -7.69 -6.22
C PHE A 107 13.07 -8.34 -7.59
N ILE A 108 14.17 -9.07 -7.85
CA ILE A 108 14.31 -9.83 -9.09
C ILE A 108 13.15 -10.80 -9.29
N GLU A 109 12.79 -11.53 -8.25
CA GLU A 109 11.65 -12.46 -8.31
C GLU A 109 10.33 -11.72 -8.57
N GLU A 110 10.07 -10.63 -7.85
CA GLU A 110 8.84 -9.84 -7.98
C GLU A 110 8.72 -9.21 -9.38
N VAL A 111 9.82 -8.72 -9.95
CA VAL A 111 9.87 -8.17 -11.31
C VAL A 111 9.54 -9.24 -12.34
N GLU A 112 10.18 -10.40 -12.28
CA GLU A 112 9.98 -11.45 -13.29
C GLU A 112 8.57 -12.07 -13.19
N LEU A 113 8.02 -12.21 -11.99
CA LEU A 113 6.63 -12.64 -11.81
C LEU A 113 5.63 -11.61 -12.37
N THR A 114 5.89 -10.32 -12.15
CA THR A 114 5.01 -9.26 -12.67
C THR A 114 5.11 -9.15 -14.20
N LYS A 115 6.31 -9.30 -14.79
CA LYS A 115 6.45 -9.40 -16.26
C LYS A 115 5.64 -10.57 -16.80
N LYS A 116 5.73 -11.75 -16.15
CA LYS A 116 4.99 -12.93 -16.56
C LYS A 116 3.48 -12.74 -16.48
N LEU A 117 2.98 -12.03 -15.44
CA LEU A 117 1.58 -11.64 -15.33
C LEU A 117 1.15 -10.77 -16.53
N MET A 118 1.94 -9.74 -16.86
CA MET A 118 1.66 -8.80 -17.96
C MET A 118 1.90 -9.38 -19.37
N GLU A 119 2.53 -10.55 -19.47
CA GLU A 119 2.61 -11.34 -20.71
C GLU A 119 1.41 -12.27 -20.87
N LYS A 120 0.89 -12.76 -19.74
CA LYS A 120 -0.22 -13.73 -19.73
C LYS A 120 -1.57 -13.06 -19.98
N TYR A 121 -1.72 -11.80 -19.58
CA TYR A 121 -2.98 -11.07 -19.67
C TYR A 121 -2.78 -9.73 -20.36
N ASP A 122 -3.74 -9.37 -21.20
CA ASP A 122 -3.82 -8.06 -21.81
C ASP A 122 -4.68 -7.15 -20.93
N PHE A 123 -4.02 -6.26 -20.20
CA PHE A 123 -4.68 -5.35 -19.26
C PHE A 123 -5.06 -4.04 -19.94
N SER A 124 -6.33 -3.66 -19.88
CA SER A 124 -6.79 -2.34 -20.29
C SER A 124 -6.50 -1.25 -19.24
N SER A 125 -6.41 -1.64 -17.95
CA SER A 125 -6.01 -0.75 -16.85
C SER A 125 -5.61 -1.56 -15.62
N ILE A 126 -4.88 -0.93 -14.69
CA ILE A 126 -4.45 -1.55 -13.44
C ILE A 126 -4.86 -0.65 -12.27
N LEU A 127 -5.45 -1.25 -11.23
CA LEU A 127 -5.80 -0.57 -9.98
C LEU A 127 -4.75 -0.88 -8.91
N ILE A 128 -4.22 0.16 -8.27
CA ILE A 128 -3.29 0.03 -7.14
C ILE A 128 -3.80 0.82 -5.93
N LEU A 129 -3.40 0.40 -4.73
CA LEU A 129 -3.79 1.08 -3.48
C LEU A 129 -2.69 2.02 -2.94
N SER A 130 -1.48 1.95 -3.47
CA SER A 130 -0.35 2.78 -3.05
C SER A 130 0.68 2.88 -4.16
N GLU A 131 1.37 4.01 -4.27
CA GLU A 131 2.47 4.18 -5.22
C GLU A 131 3.84 3.82 -4.65
N VAL A 132 3.96 3.52 -3.37
CA VAL A 132 5.26 3.34 -2.70
C VAL A 132 5.54 1.91 -2.24
N GLY A 133 4.55 1.05 -2.23
CA GLY A 133 4.76 -0.37 -1.98
C GLY A 133 5.70 -0.99 -3.02
N SER A 134 6.54 -1.93 -2.62
CA SER A 134 7.54 -2.53 -3.53
C SER A 134 6.90 -3.19 -4.75
N ASN A 135 5.83 -3.95 -4.54
CA ASN A 135 5.11 -4.62 -5.62
C ASN A 135 4.35 -3.62 -6.49
N GLU A 136 3.69 -2.67 -5.85
CA GLU A 136 2.93 -1.61 -6.52
C GLU A 136 3.85 -0.75 -7.40
N ARG A 137 5.07 -0.45 -6.94
CA ARG A 137 6.08 0.25 -7.75
C ARG A 137 6.55 -0.54 -8.95
N ILE A 138 6.77 -1.85 -8.80
CA ILE A 138 7.14 -2.72 -9.91
C ILE A 138 6.02 -2.76 -10.94
N VAL A 139 4.78 -2.97 -10.49
CA VAL A 139 3.60 -2.98 -11.36
C VAL A 139 3.46 -1.66 -12.10
N LEU A 140 3.52 -0.54 -11.40
CA LEU A 140 3.39 0.80 -11.97
C LEU A 140 4.47 1.08 -13.02
N GLN A 141 5.73 0.74 -12.73
CA GLN A 141 6.82 0.96 -13.66
C GLN A 141 6.69 0.11 -14.93
N LEU A 142 6.33 -1.17 -14.79
CA LEU A 142 6.15 -2.07 -15.93
C LEU A 142 4.88 -1.72 -16.74
N ALA A 143 3.81 -1.28 -16.07
CA ALA A 143 2.60 -0.78 -16.73
C ALA A 143 2.90 0.45 -17.58
N ASN A 144 3.64 1.42 -17.03
CA ASN A 144 4.06 2.61 -17.78
C ASN A 144 4.90 2.27 -19.01
N GLN A 145 5.83 1.30 -18.91
CA GLN A 145 6.61 0.83 -20.05
C GLN A 145 5.74 0.21 -21.15
N LYS A 146 4.62 -0.39 -20.78
CA LYS A 146 3.65 -1.00 -21.70
C LYS A 146 2.50 -0.06 -22.07
N GLN A 147 2.51 1.18 -21.60
CA GLN A 147 1.44 2.17 -21.80
C GLN A 147 0.07 1.71 -21.28
N ILE A 148 0.06 0.88 -20.23
CA ILE A 148 -1.16 0.44 -19.55
C ILE A 148 -1.51 1.49 -18.49
N PRO A 149 -2.71 2.11 -18.54
CA PRO A 149 -3.13 3.10 -17.55
C PRO A 149 -3.18 2.53 -16.14
N VAL A 150 -2.64 3.27 -15.18
CA VAL A 150 -2.67 2.90 -13.76
C VAL A 150 -3.53 3.88 -12.98
N CYS A 151 -4.49 3.34 -12.22
CA CYS A 151 -5.36 4.10 -11.36
C CYS A 151 -4.99 3.86 -9.89
N LEU A 152 -4.64 4.92 -9.18
CA LEU A 152 -4.50 4.89 -7.72
C LEU A 152 -5.89 5.00 -7.10
N VAL A 153 -6.28 4.01 -6.30
CA VAL A 153 -7.56 4.01 -5.60
C VAL A 153 -7.36 4.47 -4.16
N GLN A 154 -8.13 5.44 -3.73
CA GLN A 154 -8.13 5.86 -2.32
C GLN A 154 -8.58 4.70 -1.43
N HIS A 155 -7.76 4.37 -0.43
CA HIS A 155 -8.00 3.24 0.47
C HIS A 155 -8.08 3.63 1.95
N GLY A 156 -7.98 4.93 2.26
CA GLY A 156 -8.05 5.48 3.60
C GLY A 156 -8.24 6.99 3.59
N ILE A 157 -8.44 7.56 4.78
CA ILE A 157 -8.53 9.00 4.97
C ILE A 157 -7.10 9.56 5.02
N ASN A 158 -6.83 10.56 4.21
CA ASN A 158 -5.59 11.31 4.22
C ASN A 158 -5.75 12.60 5.02
N TYR A 159 -4.68 13.06 5.65
CA TYR A 159 -4.66 14.40 6.22
C TYR A 159 -4.56 15.41 5.09
N ASN A 160 -5.62 16.18 4.89
CA ASN A 160 -5.74 17.12 3.77
C ASN A 160 -5.22 18.51 4.18
N THR A 161 -3.99 18.57 4.66
CA THR A 161 -3.32 19.82 5.01
C THR A 161 -2.05 19.97 4.20
N LYS A 162 -1.58 21.22 4.07
CA LYS A 162 -0.34 21.52 3.35
C LYS A 162 0.86 20.89 4.04
N GLU A 163 0.89 20.88 5.36
CA GLU A 163 1.96 20.33 6.19
C GLU A 163 2.07 18.80 6.05
N SER A 164 0.97 18.12 5.77
CA SER A 164 0.95 16.66 5.59
C SER A 164 1.29 16.22 4.15
N HIS A 165 1.58 17.15 3.24
CA HIS A 165 1.83 16.82 1.84
C HIS A 165 2.96 15.82 1.66
N ASP A 166 4.13 16.08 2.23
CA ASP A 166 5.30 15.22 2.09
C ASP A 166 5.06 13.84 2.69
N MET A 167 4.34 13.77 3.80
CA MET A 167 3.93 12.50 4.40
C MET A 167 2.97 11.72 3.47
N ASN A 168 2.00 12.38 2.86
CA ASN A 168 1.06 11.75 1.93
C ASN A 168 1.77 11.25 0.66
N VAL A 169 2.74 12.02 0.15
CA VAL A 169 3.61 11.59 -0.95
C VAL A 169 4.46 10.37 -0.53
N ALA A 170 5.09 10.43 0.63
CA ALA A 170 5.91 9.35 1.15
C ALA A 170 5.12 8.06 1.40
N LYS A 171 3.84 8.17 1.76
CA LYS A 171 2.92 7.03 1.92
C LYS A 171 2.31 6.55 0.59
N GLY A 172 2.55 7.24 -0.51
CA GLY A 172 2.00 6.90 -1.82
C GLY A 172 0.48 7.07 -1.90
N ALA A 173 -0.05 8.04 -1.15
CA ALA A 173 -1.47 8.33 -1.07
C ALA A 173 -1.92 9.36 -2.12
N LEU A 174 -0.97 10.03 -2.79
CA LEU A 174 -1.22 10.98 -3.87
C LEU A 174 -0.78 10.40 -5.22
N PRO A 175 -1.50 10.71 -6.32
CA PRO A 175 -1.24 10.16 -7.66
C PRO A 175 -0.10 10.90 -8.37
N ILE A 176 1.11 10.78 -7.84
CA ILE A 176 2.30 11.43 -8.43
C ILE A 176 2.71 10.75 -9.73
N ARG A 177 2.60 9.43 -9.79
CA ARG A 177 3.05 8.59 -10.92
C ARG A 177 1.92 7.89 -11.65
N SER A 178 0.80 7.67 -10.99
CA SER A 178 -0.39 7.07 -11.59
C SER A 178 -1.05 8.02 -12.59
N ASP A 179 -1.73 7.47 -13.58
CA ASP A 179 -2.44 8.22 -14.60
C ASP A 179 -3.73 8.82 -14.06
N HIS A 180 -4.42 8.09 -13.17
CA HIS A 180 -5.68 8.49 -12.58
C HIS A 180 -5.70 8.27 -11.06
N TYR A 181 -6.50 9.07 -10.36
CA TYR A 181 -6.80 8.94 -8.95
C TYR A 181 -8.30 8.80 -8.75
N LEU A 182 -8.71 7.67 -8.19
CA LEU A 182 -10.10 7.36 -7.89
C LEU A 182 -10.36 7.66 -6.42
N CYS A 183 -10.98 8.79 -6.11
CA CYS A 183 -11.16 9.26 -4.74
C CYS A 183 -12.61 9.14 -4.26
N TRP A 184 -12.80 9.21 -2.94
CA TRP A 184 -14.09 8.94 -2.30
C TRP A 184 -15.11 10.06 -2.42
N GLY A 185 -14.65 11.31 -2.58
CA GLY A 185 -15.56 12.44 -2.65
C GLY A 185 -14.85 13.78 -2.72
N ARG A 186 -15.61 14.84 -2.63
CA ARG A 186 -15.19 16.22 -2.89
C ARG A 186 -13.92 16.64 -2.12
N ILE A 187 -13.84 16.37 -0.83
CA ILE A 187 -12.66 16.73 -0.02
C ILE A 187 -11.40 16.02 -0.55
N SER A 188 -11.53 14.74 -0.87
CA SER A 188 -10.43 13.93 -1.40
C SER A 188 -10.10 14.28 -2.85
N GLU A 189 -11.01 14.95 -3.57
CA GLU A 189 -10.81 15.48 -4.92
C GLU A 189 -10.10 16.84 -4.89
N GLU A 190 -10.53 17.75 -4.00
CA GLU A 190 -10.00 19.10 -3.90
C GLU A 190 -8.55 19.13 -3.41
N TYR A 191 -8.20 18.27 -2.47
CA TYR A 191 -6.87 18.26 -1.86
C TYR A 191 -5.73 17.96 -2.86
N PRO A 192 -5.72 16.88 -3.64
CA PRO A 192 -4.66 16.67 -4.63
C PRO A 192 -4.58 17.80 -5.65
N LYS A 193 -5.71 18.37 -6.07
CA LYS A 193 -5.75 19.52 -6.99
C LYS A 193 -5.08 20.75 -6.37
N SER A 194 -5.31 21.02 -5.08
CA SER A 194 -4.64 22.11 -4.35
C SER A 194 -3.13 21.91 -4.23
N MET A 195 -2.66 20.66 -4.32
CA MET A 195 -1.24 20.29 -4.32
C MET A 195 -0.62 20.23 -5.73
N GLY A 196 -1.30 20.73 -6.75
CA GLY A 196 -0.79 20.80 -8.11
C GLY A 196 -1.03 19.55 -8.98
N ILE A 197 -1.79 18.58 -8.49
CA ILE A 197 -2.19 17.43 -9.33
C ILE A 197 -3.23 17.93 -10.33
N LYS A 198 -3.03 17.61 -11.60
CA LYS A 198 -3.91 18.01 -12.68
C LYS A 198 -5.33 17.46 -12.50
N SER A 199 -6.33 18.32 -12.75
CA SER A 199 -7.74 17.99 -12.52
C SER A 199 -8.23 16.79 -13.33
N GLU A 200 -7.72 16.62 -14.56
CA GLU A 200 -8.06 15.49 -15.42
C GLU A 200 -7.62 14.12 -14.87
N LYS A 201 -6.71 14.11 -13.90
CA LYS A 201 -6.28 12.87 -13.23
C LYS A 201 -7.17 12.46 -12.06
N VAL A 202 -7.99 13.38 -11.53
CA VAL A 202 -8.70 13.17 -10.25
C VAL A 202 -10.19 12.97 -10.49
N HIS A 203 -10.69 11.81 -10.07
CA HIS A 203 -12.07 11.39 -10.29
C HIS A 203 -12.74 11.02 -8.97
N SER A 204 -13.81 11.70 -8.61
CA SER A 204 -14.64 11.36 -7.46
C SER A 204 -15.63 10.27 -7.83
N ILE A 205 -15.45 9.07 -7.25
CA ILE A 205 -16.24 7.88 -7.60
C ILE A 205 -17.05 7.32 -6.42
N GLY A 206 -16.97 7.92 -5.24
CA GLY A 206 -17.53 7.34 -4.02
C GLY A 206 -16.60 6.33 -3.36
N SER A 207 -17.09 5.64 -2.34
CA SER A 207 -16.32 4.65 -1.59
C SER A 207 -17.11 3.36 -1.40
N ALA A 208 -16.71 2.30 -2.07
CA ALA A 208 -17.28 0.98 -1.91
C ALA A 208 -17.19 0.41 -0.46
N ILE A 209 -16.38 1.02 0.41
CA ILE A 209 -16.29 0.64 1.83
C ILE A 209 -17.55 1.07 2.59
N PHE A 210 -18.18 2.17 2.17
CA PHE A 210 -19.31 2.80 2.85
C PHE A 210 -20.65 2.56 2.14
N ASP A 211 -20.70 1.82 1.04
CA ASP A 211 -21.94 1.56 0.30
C ASP A 211 -23.02 0.87 1.15
N ASP A 212 -22.61 0.03 2.11
CA ASP A 212 -23.53 -0.67 3.02
C ASP A 212 -23.84 0.13 4.29
N VAL A 213 -23.24 1.31 4.47
CA VAL A 213 -23.48 2.17 5.64
C VAL A 213 -24.74 2.99 5.41
N ARG A 214 -25.84 2.56 6.01
CA ARG A 214 -27.09 3.31 6.03
C ARG A 214 -27.18 4.11 7.32
N PHE A 215 -27.24 5.41 7.21
CA PHE A 215 -27.60 6.27 8.34
C PHE A 215 -29.14 6.23 8.50
N ASP A 216 -29.61 5.43 9.43
CA ASP A 216 -31.01 5.43 9.81
C ASP A 216 -31.20 6.45 10.95
N GLU A 217 -31.53 7.68 10.59
CA GLU A 217 -31.77 8.77 11.54
C GLU A 217 -32.93 8.47 12.49
N GLN A 218 -33.86 7.58 12.10
CA GLN A 218 -35.05 7.26 12.91
C GLN A 218 -34.73 6.28 14.05
N ASN A 219 -33.63 5.51 13.93
CA ASN A 219 -33.22 4.52 14.93
C ASN A 219 -32.05 4.97 15.83
N CYS A 220 -31.64 6.23 15.77
CA CYS A 220 -30.71 6.80 16.74
C CYS A 220 -31.39 6.98 18.10
N SER A 221 -31.67 5.87 18.81
CA SER A 221 -32.00 5.95 20.22
C SER A 221 -30.82 6.58 20.97
N LYS A 222 -31.07 7.71 21.66
CA LYS A 222 -30.06 8.27 22.59
C LYS A 222 -29.72 7.18 23.60
N LYS A 223 -28.48 6.69 23.50
CA LYS A 223 -27.96 5.73 24.48
C LYS A 223 -27.04 6.48 25.43
N ASP A 224 -27.14 6.18 26.71
CA ASP A 224 -26.35 6.81 27.78
C ASP A 224 -24.93 6.25 27.84
N TYR A 225 -24.20 6.26 26.71
CA TYR A 225 -22.80 5.88 26.68
C TYR A 225 -21.95 6.82 25.81
N VAL A 226 -20.69 6.95 26.16
CA VAL A 226 -19.68 7.65 25.39
C VAL A 226 -18.78 6.60 24.71
N LEU A 227 -18.76 6.61 23.37
CA LEU A 227 -17.88 5.76 22.60
C LEU A 227 -16.52 6.45 22.39
N LEU A 228 -15.47 5.88 22.95
CA LEU A 228 -14.09 6.29 22.65
C LEU A 228 -13.50 5.36 21.60
N ALA A 229 -13.39 5.85 20.36
CA ALA A 229 -12.69 5.14 19.30
C ALA A 229 -11.20 5.45 19.37
N THR A 230 -10.39 4.44 19.75
CA THR A 230 -8.93 4.56 19.78
C THR A 230 -8.30 3.89 18.58
N GLY A 231 -7.23 4.49 18.02
CA GLY A 231 -6.37 3.80 17.07
C GLY A 231 -5.57 2.70 17.78
N SER A 232 -5.47 1.52 17.19
CA SER A 232 -4.60 0.48 17.74
C SER A 232 -3.13 0.84 17.47
N PRO A 233 -2.25 0.89 18.47
CA PRO A 233 -0.82 0.92 18.27
C PRO A 233 -0.38 -0.46 17.76
N THR A 234 -0.48 -0.68 16.44
CA THR A 234 -0.01 -1.94 15.86
C THR A 234 1.51 -1.92 15.74
N LYS A 235 2.14 -3.07 16.02
CA LYS A 235 3.59 -3.25 15.82
C LYS A 235 4.05 -2.94 14.38
N GLU A 236 3.13 -2.93 13.42
CA GLU A 236 3.40 -2.63 12.00
C GLU A 236 3.67 -1.14 11.76
N HIS A 237 3.21 -0.27 12.64
CA HIS A 237 3.48 1.18 12.65
C HIS A 237 4.44 1.61 13.76
N ALA A 238 5.02 0.66 14.48
CA ALA A 238 5.85 0.91 15.66
C ALA A 238 7.22 1.54 15.34
N SER A 239 7.60 1.71 14.09
CA SER A 239 8.82 2.44 13.72
C SER A 239 8.78 3.92 14.12
N ASP A 240 7.54 4.50 14.26
CA ASP A 240 7.35 5.90 14.58
C ASP A 240 6.79 6.10 16.00
N LEU A 241 6.46 5.00 16.71
CA LEU A 241 5.91 5.06 18.07
C LEU A 241 7.05 4.88 19.07
N THR A 242 7.55 5.98 19.58
CA THR A 242 8.37 5.96 20.79
C THR A 242 7.51 5.54 21.98
N VAL A 243 8.11 4.94 23.01
CA VAL A 243 7.44 4.62 24.29
C VAL A 243 6.67 5.83 24.82
N GLU A 244 7.23 7.02 24.67
CA GLU A 244 6.65 8.30 25.06
C GLU A 244 5.30 8.59 24.36
N ILE A 245 5.14 8.26 23.09
CA ILE A 245 3.86 8.45 22.37
C ILE A 245 2.80 7.49 22.89
N ILE A 246 3.18 6.24 23.19
CA ILE A 246 2.28 5.25 23.78
C ILE A 246 1.80 5.71 25.16
N GLU A 247 2.70 6.19 26.00
CA GLU A 247 2.38 6.71 27.33
C GLU A 247 1.45 7.92 27.25
N LYS A 248 1.74 8.89 26.38
CA LYS A 248 0.88 10.06 26.15
C LYS A 248 -0.53 9.67 25.69
N ASN A 249 -0.64 8.68 24.79
CA ASN A 249 -1.94 8.17 24.36
C ASN A 249 -2.70 7.50 25.51
N MET A 250 -2.03 6.69 26.32
CA MET A 250 -2.64 6.04 27.49
C MET A 250 -3.11 7.06 28.53
N ASP A 251 -2.34 8.12 28.77
CA ASP A 251 -2.72 9.20 29.66
C ASP A 251 -3.91 10.00 29.14
N ALA A 252 -3.97 10.26 27.85
CA ALA A 252 -5.14 10.90 27.23
C ALA A 252 -6.41 10.05 27.42
N VAL A 253 -6.34 8.73 27.16
CA VAL A 253 -7.45 7.80 27.39
C VAL A 253 -7.90 7.82 28.85
N LYS A 254 -6.97 7.74 29.82
CA LYS A 254 -7.27 7.82 31.26
C LYS A 254 -7.98 9.12 31.63
N LYS A 255 -7.50 10.27 31.13
CA LYS A 255 -8.12 11.58 31.39
C LYS A 255 -9.53 11.67 30.83
N ILE A 256 -9.76 11.15 29.58
CA ILE A 256 -11.11 11.10 29.00
C ILE A 256 -12.04 10.25 29.87
N CYS A 257 -11.61 9.04 30.26
CA CYS A 257 -12.40 8.18 31.14
C CYS A 257 -12.75 8.86 32.47
N GLN A 258 -11.79 9.57 33.09
CA GLN A 258 -12.02 10.32 34.34
C GLN A 258 -13.06 11.42 34.16
N VAL A 259 -13.03 12.16 33.04
CA VAL A 259 -14.01 13.20 32.73
C VAL A 259 -15.39 12.60 32.55
N VAL A 260 -15.50 11.49 31.77
CA VAL A 260 -16.78 10.80 31.56
C VAL A 260 -17.37 10.30 32.87
N ILE A 261 -16.57 9.64 33.72
CA ILE A 261 -17.01 9.17 35.05
C ILE A 261 -17.47 10.34 35.94
N LYS A 262 -16.77 11.47 35.91
CA LYS A 262 -17.11 12.64 36.71
C LYS A 262 -18.43 13.28 36.28
N HIS A 263 -18.78 13.23 35.00
CA HIS A 263 -19.97 13.87 34.44
C HIS A 263 -21.18 12.92 34.30
N ASN A 264 -20.97 11.60 34.44
CA ASN A 264 -22.03 10.59 34.38
C ASN A 264 -22.60 10.27 35.77
N LYS A 265 -22.91 11.31 36.58
CA LYS A 265 -23.63 11.15 37.86
C LYS A 265 -25.14 11.19 37.68
#